data_c831c087acad5966680ada3ee64a7c45
#
_entry.id   c831c087acad5966680ada3ee64a7c45
#
_cell.length_a   1.000
_cell.length_b   1.000
_cell.length_c   1.000
_cell.angle_alpha   90.00
_cell.angle_beta   90.00
_cell.angle_gamma   90.00
#
_symmetry.space_group_name_H-M   'P 1'
#
loop_
_entity.id
_entity.type
_entity.pdbx_description
1 polymer ?
#
loop_
_entity_poly.entity_id
_entity_poly.type
_entity_poly.pdbx_seq_one_letter_code
_entity_poly.pdbx_strand_id
1 'polypeptide(L)'
;MHATAIAEEAVSAPRQSTIFDIDNPGFREDFDEKPFEFKHCFTADHPMFQLPRIRKVFDDPRVMHHAYYDHGAIPVDMQWVNLPERKMTSKEVFDNIETAQGWMMLRHLEKDPEYNELLEQCLDEVKRLTGRKIDGDKKSQEAIIFFSSPNRNTAYHIDRECNFLMQVGGLKQMNVFDRNDRDVTPEAELESFWSKDNNAGKYKPQFQDRAYVFEMRPGTGVHIPVNSPHWLRTYDQVSISFSISYQYKDTRRKHVYQANYYLRKLGVNPTPPGRSAVLDNTKRAIVSTGFAGKNLVKKLKGK
;
A
#
# COMPACT_ATOMS: atom_id res chain seq x y z
N MET A 1 49.29 16.37 47.34
CA MET A 1 48.31 17.08 46.51
C MET A 1 47.76 16.05 45.48
N HIS A 2 46.60 15.49 45.76
CA HIS A 2 45.92 14.61 44.83
C HIS A 2 44.82 15.42 44.11
N ALA A 3 44.95 15.60 42.82
CA ALA A 3 43.93 16.18 41.97
C ALA A 3 43.00 15.07 41.55
N THR A 4 41.77 15.11 42.00
CA THR A 4 40.67 14.22 41.59
C THR A 4 40.11 14.77 40.29
N ALA A 5 40.30 14.03 39.18
CA ALA A 5 39.66 14.35 37.92
C ALA A 5 38.18 13.96 38.00
N ILE A 6 37.31 14.94 37.89
CA ILE A 6 35.87 14.74 37.74
C ILE A 6 35.65 14.37 36.25
N ALA A 7 35.21 13.14 36.02
CA ALA A 7 34.74 12.74 34.68
C ALA A 7 33.42 13.46 34.42
N GLU A 8 33.40 14.31 33.40
CA GLU A 8 32.16 14.83 32.80
C GLU A 8 31.37 13.67 32.15
N GLU A 9 30.26 13.31 32.77
CA GLU A 9 29.25 12.48 32.09
C GLU A 9 28.71 13.25 30.89
N ALA A 10 29.03 12.75 29.71
CA ALA A 10 28.43 13.25 28.47
C ALA A 10 26.90 13.03 28.53
N VAL A 11 26.15 14.12 28.74
CA VAL A 11 24.70 14.14 28.61
C VAL A 11 24.36 13.72 27.17
N SER A 12 23.91 12.47 27.00
CA SER A 12 23.41 11.99 25.72
C SER A 12 22.25 12.85 25.29
N ALA A 13 22.32 13.44 24.10
CA ALA A 13 21.22 14.16 23.50
C ALA A 13 19.94 13.28 23.55
N PRO A 14 18.75 13.85 23.80
CA PRO A 14 17.51 13.08 23.85
C PRO A 14 17.37 12.31 22.54
N ARG A 15 17.27 10.99 22.61
CA ARG A 15 16.95 10.17 21.46
C ARG A 15 15.62 10.68 20.89
N GLN A 16 15.64 11.25 19.70
CA GLN A 16 14.41 11.55 18.96
C GLN A 16 13.55 10.28 19.00
N SER A 17 12.31 10.41 19.46
CA SER A 17 11.36 9.29 19.45
C SER A 17 11.23 8.78 18.01
N THR A 18 11.65 7.55 17.76
CA THR A 18 11.57 6.93 16.44
C THR A 18 10.16 6.38 16.24
N ILE A 19 9.63 6.52 15.02
CA ILE A 19 8.32 5.94 14.65
C ILE A 19 8.47 4.43 14.47
N PHE A 20 9.54 4.00 13.78
CA PHE A 20 9.82 2.59 13.47
C PHE A 20 10.96 2.02 14.29
N ASP A 21 11.02 0.69 14.39
CA ASP A 21 12.13 -0.02 14.99
C ASP A 21 13.41 0.08 14.13
N ILE A 22 14.38 0.83 14.62
CA ILE A 22 15.59 1.21 13.89
C ILE A 22 16.55 0.03 13.60
N ASP A 23 16.41 -1.06 14.35
CA ASP A 23 17.29 -2.22 14.26
C ASP A 23 16.72 -3.34 13.36
N ASN A 24 15.54 -3.11 12.73
CA ASN A 24 14.92 -4.10 11.85
C ASN A 24 15.68 -4.21 10.51
N PRO A 25 16.30 -5.37 10.21
CA PRO A 25 17.08 -5.54 8.99
C PRO A 25 16.25 -5.46 7.72
N GLY A 26 14.94 -5.75 7.79
CA GLY A 26 14.03 -5.74 6.64
C GLY A 26 14.03 -4.41 5.89
N PHE A 27 14.22 -3.28 6.59
CA PHE A 27 14.31 -1.97 5.94
C PHE A 27 15.52 -1.85 4.98
N ARG A 28 16.61 -2.57 5.21
CA ARG A 28 17.81 -2.52 4.36
C ARG A 28 17.88 -3.66 3.36
N GLU A 29 17.49 -4.86 3.78
CA GLU A 29 17.71 -6.11 3.05
C GLU A 29 16.52 -6.46 2.14
N ASP A 30 15.29 -6.28 2.64
CA ASP A 30 14.07 -6.74 1.97
C ASP A 30 13.21 -5.59 1.42
N PHE A 31 13.59 -4.32 1.64
CA PHE A 31 12.82 -3.16 1.20
C PHE A 31 12.50 -3.21 -0.30
N ASP A 32 11.21 -3.17 -0.62
CA ASP A 32 10.62 -3.31 -1.97
C ASP A 32 11.07 -4.57 -2.72
N GLU A 33 11.57 -5.60 -2.02
CA GLU A 33 11.89 -6.90 -2.59
C GLU A 33 11.02 -8.01 -1.99
N LYS A 34 10.90 -8.04 -0.65
CA LYS A 34 10.06 -9.00 0.08
C LYS A 34 9.23 -8.30 1.13
N PRO A 35 8.06 -8.86 1.49
CA PRO A 35 7.30 -8.36 2.63
C PRO A 35 8.05 -8.69 3.93
N PHE A 36 7.99 -7.77 4.90
CA PHE A 36 8.53 -7.97 6.24
C PHE A 36 7.69 -7.26 7.29
N GLU A 37 7.65 -7.83 8.50
CA GLU A 37 7.05 -7.19 9.66
C GLU A 37 8.00 -6.16 10.26
N PHE A 38 7.46 -5.07 10.78
CA PHE A 38 8.17 -4.06 11.53
C PHE A 38 7.35 -3.59 12.74
N LYS A 39 8.00 -2.97 13.72
CA LYS A 39 7.32 -2.31 14.85
C LYS A 39 7.22 -0.82 14.62
N HIS A 40 6.19 -0.21 15.21
CA HIS A 40 5.96 1.24 15.18
C HIS A 40 5.32 1.73 16.48
N CYS A 41 5.36 3.06 16.73
CA CYS A 41 4.87 3.65 17.95
C CYS A 41 3.35 3.96 17.95
N PHE A 42 2.63 3.75 16.85
CA PHE A 42 1.21 4.11 16.76
C PHE A 42 0.31 3.06 17.41
N THR A 43 -0.54 3.52 18.33
CA THR A 43 -1.56 2.73 19.00
C THR A 43 -2.89 3.49 18.99
N ALA A 44 -3.98 2.87 19.45
CA ALA A 44 -5.29 3.51 19.52
C ALA A 44 -5.33 4.73 20.44
N ASP A 45 -4.38 4.84 21.40
CA ASP A 45 -4.27 5.99 22.29
C ASP A 45 -3.58 7.19 21.62
N HIS A 46 -2.93 6.99 20.47
CA HIS A 46 -2.30 8.08 19.75
C HIS A 46 -3.37 9.07 19.26
N PRO A 47 -3.21 10.40 19.49
CA PRO A 47 -4.25 11.40 19.21
C PRO A 47 -4.81 11.36 17.79
N MET A 48 -3.97 11.06 16.80
CA MET A 48 -4.36 10.99 15.39
C MET A 48 -5.28 9.80 15.05
N PHE A 49 -5.33 8.76 15.90
CA PHE A 49 -6.08 7.54 15.63
C PHE A 49 -7.26 7.31 16.57
N GLN A 50 -7.56 8.26 17.44
CA GLN A 50 -8.77 8.24 18.24
C GLN A 50 -10.01 8.50 17.39
N LEU A 51 -11.13 7.86 17.71
CA LEU A 51 -12.38 7.96 16.94
C LEU A 51 -12.83 9.42 16.66
N PRO A 52 -12.78 10.37 17.63
CA PRO A 52 -13.15 11.76 17.34
C PRO A 52 -12.27 12.40 16.26
N ARG A 53 -10.98 12.08 16.21
CA ARG A 53 -10.06 12.61 15.19
C ARG A 53 -10.30 11.96 13.82
N ILE A 54 -10.52 10.65 13.79
CA ILE A 54 -10.90 9.93 12.56
C ILE A 54 -12.24 10.47 12.04
N ARG A 55 -13.21 10.73 12.94
CA ARG A 55 -14.50 11.34 12.56
C ARG A 55 -14.33 12.70 11.91
N LYS A 56 -13.47 13.54 12.46
CA LYS A 56 -13.20 14.87 11.90
C LYS A 56 -12.70 14.78 10.44
N VAL A 57 -11.84 13.84 10.09
CA VAL A 57 -11.39 13.68 8.70
C VAL A 57 -12.40 12.92 7.84
N PHE A 58 -13.20 12.03 8.42
CA PHE A 58 -14.33 11.43 7.73
C PHE A 58 -15.36 12.50 7.29
N ASP A 59 -15.65 13.49 8.13
CA ASP A 59 -16.58 14.56 7.82
C ASP A 59 -15.97 15.65 6.91
N ASP A 60 -14.65 15.60 6.60
CA ASP A 60 -14.01 16.54 5.67
C ASP A 60 -14.33 16.18 4.21
N PRO A 61 -15.02 17.06 3.45
CA PRO A 61 -15.36 16.78 2.06
C PRO A 61 -14.16 16.49 1.16
N ARG A 62 -12.97 17.04 1.49
CA ARG A 62 -11.74 16.81 0.73
C ARG A 62 -11.25 15.38 0.84
N VAL A 63 -11.49 14.72 1.98
CA VAL A 63 -11.19 13.32 2.23
C VAL A 63 -12.30 12.43 1.73
N MET A 64 -13.56 12.75 2.09
CA MET A 64 -14.73 11.93 1.73
C MET A 64 -14.96 11.80 0.23
N HIS A 65 -14.61 12.82 -0.57
CA HIS A 65 -14.69 12.72 -2.03
C HIS A 65 -13.84 11.57 -2.61
N HIS A 66 -12.81 11.14 -1.91
CA HIS A 66 -11.90 10.07 -2.32
C HIS A 66 -12.04 8.79 -1.48
N ALA A 67 -12.96 8.79 -0.51
CA ALA A 67 -13.15 7.62 0.34
C ALA A 67 -13.83 6.48 -0.42
N TYR A 68 -13.40 5.26 -0.10
CA TYR A 68 -14.08 4.04 -0.52
C TYR A 68 -14.69 3.35 0.69
N TYR A 69 -15.81 2.72 0.48
CA TYR A 69 -16.42 1.87 1.50
C TYR A 69 -17.25 0.77 0.84
N ASP A 70 -17.41 -0.31 1.54
CA ASP A 70 -18.38 -1.36 1.25
C ASP A 70 -18.94 -1.95 2.53
N HIS A 71 -19.91 -2.84 2.43
CA HIS A 71 -20.46 -3.57 3.55
C HIS A 71 -20.98 -4.94 3.08
N GLY A 72 -21.17 -5.87 4.04
CA GLY A 72 -21.54 -7.25 3.80
C GLY A 72 -20.33 -8.18 3.72
N ALA A 73 -20.58 -9.48 3.77
CA ALA A 73 -19.55 -10.50 3.75
C ALA A 73 -18.83 -10.53 2.38
N ILE A 74 -17.52 -10.42 2.39
CA ILE A 74 -16.68 -10.46 1.18
C ILE A 74 -15.75 -11.69 1.27
N PRO A 75 -15.89 -12.67 0.38
CA PRO A 75 -14.91 -13.75 0.24
C PRO A 75 -13.57 -13.24 -0.30
N VAL A 76 -12.50 -13.97 -0.03
CA VAL A 76 -11.12 -13.59 -0.41
C VAL A 76 -10.97 -13.46 -1.93
N ASP A 77 -11.65 -14.30 -2.70
CA ASP A 77 -11.62 -14.34 -4.17
C ASP A 77 -12.58 -13.35 -4.84
N MET A 78 -13.28 -12.51 -4.07
CA MET A 78 -14.19 -11.50 -4.59
C MET A 78 -13.44 -10.52 -5.50
N GLN A 79 -13.95 -10.31 -6.69
CA GLN A 79 -13.47 -9.25 -7.58
C GLN A 79 -14.12 -7.91 -7.19
N TRP A 80 -13.35 -6.84 -7.08
CA TRP A 80 -13.86 -5.51 -6.72
C TRP A 80 -14.99 -5.00 -7.62
N VAL A 81 -14.99 -5.42 -8.89
CA VAL A 81 -16.07 -5.10 -9.85
C VAL A 81 -17.39 -5.82 -9.52
N ASN A 82 -17.36 -6.88 -8.72
CA ASN A 82 -18.52 -7.70 -8.34
C ASN A 82 -18.95 -7.46 -6.88
N LEU A 83 -18.49 -6.37 -6.26
CA LEU A 83 -18.93 -6.03 -4.90
C LEU A 83 -20.46 -5.93 -4.84
N PRO A 84 -21.08 -6.38 -3.74
CA PRO A 84 -22.51 -6.25 -3.53
C PRO A 84 -22.97 -4.79 -3.63
N GLU A 85 -24.22 -4.61 -4.03
CA GLU A 85 -24.86 -3.29 -4.01
C GLU A 85 -24.82 -2.70 -2.58
N ARG A 86 -24.47 -1.44 -2.47
CA ARG A 86 -24.43 -0.72 -1.19
C ARG A 86 -25.83 -0.43 -0.71
N LYS A 87 -26.22 -1.03 0.43
CA LYS A 87 -27.50 -0.80 1.11
C LYS A 87 -27.40 0.22 2.24
N MET A 88 -26.18 0.59 2.62
CA MET A 88 -25.89 1.57 3.66
C MET A 88 -25.06 2.71 3.08
N THR A 89 -25.27 3.91 3.58
CA THR A 89 -24.42 5.07 3.29
C THR A 89 -23.07 4.94 4.00
N SER A 90 -22.08 5.70 3.57
CA SER A 90 -20.78 5.74 4.24
C SER A 90 -20.89 6.14 5.72
N LYS A 91 -21.81 7.06 6.03
CA LYS A 91 -22.07 7.50 7.40
C LYS A 91 -22.66 6.38 8.24
N GLU A 92 -23.63 5.63 7.72
CA GLU A 92 -24.22 4.48 8.42
C GLU A 92 -23.18 3.37 8.65
N VAL A 93 -22.32 3.09 7.67
CA VAL A 93 -21.22 2.11 7.84
C VAL A 93 -20.24 2.59 8.90
N PHE A 94 -19.85 3.86 8.89
CA PHE A 94 -18.95 4.42 9.91
C PHE A 94 -19.55 4.36 11.31
N ASP A 95 -20.80 4.81 11.47
CA ASP A 95 -21.48 4.89 12.76
C ASP A 95 -21.80 3.51 13.36
N ASN A 96 -21.93 2.47 12.53
CA ASN A 96 -22.26 1.10 12.91
C ASN A 96 -21.15 0.11 12.56
N ILE A 97 -19.88 0.53 12.53
CA ILE A 97 -18.78 -0.30 12.05
C ILE A 97 -18.65 -1.64 12.77
N GLU A 98 -19.03 -1.74 14.03
CA GLU A 98 -19.02 -2.99 14.81
C GLU A 98 -19.93 -4.08 14.21
N THR A 99 -21.05 -3.69 13.59
CA THR A 99 -22.10 -4.61 13.12
C THR A 99 -22.40 -4.53 11.63
N ALA A 100 -21.93 -3.47 10.96
CA ALA A 100 -22.20 -3.21 9.55
C ALA A 100 -21.55 -4.22 8.59
N GLN A 101 -20.66 -5.09 9.06
CA GLN A 101 -19.76 -5.87 8.22
C GLN A 101 -19.04 -4.97 7.20
N GLY A 102 -18.71 -3.74 7.63
CA GLY A 102 -18.21 -2.68 6.79
C GLY A 102 -16.69 -2.70 6.65
N TRP A 103 -16.25 -2.10 5.57
CA TRP A 103 -14.87 -1.75 5.33
C TRP A 103 -14.82 -0.35 4.72
N MET A 104 -13.95 0.49 5.25
CA MET A 104 -13.77 1.86 4.79
C MET A 104 -12.30 2.16 4.58
N MET A 105 -12.00 2.92 3.52
CA MET A 105 -10.69 3.43 3.20
C MET A 105 -10.79 4.96 3.06
N LEU A 106 -10.31 5.69 4.05
CA LEU A 106 -10.22 7.15 4.04
C LEU A 106 -8.90 7.53 3.38
N ARG A 107 -8.98 8.05 2.17
CA ARG A 107 -7.82 8.34 1.31
C ARG A 107 -7.45 9.82 1.34
N HIS A 108 -6.21 10.09 0.91
CA HIS A 108 -5.68 11.45 0.78
C HIS A 108 -5.73 12.23 2.10
N LEU A 109 -5.39 11.56 3.21
CA LEU A 109 -5.33 12.20 4.51
C LEU A 109 -4.28 13.31 4.57
N GLU A 110 -3.29 13.31 3.68
CA GLU A 110 -2.31 14.38 3.52
C GLU A 110 -2.93 15.75 3.14
N LYS A 111 -4.23 15.79 2.82
CA LYS A 111 -4.98 17.05 2.68
C LYS A 111 -5.29 17.72 4.02
N ASP A 112 -5.23 16.96 5.10
CA ASP A 112 -5.25 17.46 6.46
C ASP A 112 -3.80 17.74 6.92
N PRO A 113 -3.47 18.94 7.43
CA PRO A 113 -2.09 19.31 7.74
C PRO A 113 -1.38 18.41 8.76
N GLU A 114 -2.10 17.92 9.77
CA GLU A 114 -1.50 17.08 10.82
C GLU A 114 -1.19 15.67 10.28
N TYR A 115 -2.05 15.10 9.43
CA TYR A 115 -1.77 13.83 8.75
C TYR A 115 -0.70 13.98 7.67
N ASN A 116 -0.60 15.14 7.02
CA ASN A 116 0.50 15.40 6.10
C ASN A 116 1.86 15.42 6.83
N GLU A 117 1.92 16.10 7.97
CA GLU A 117 3.13 16.11 8.80
C GLU A 117 3.51 14.70 9.24
N LEU A 118 2.54 13.90 9.69
CA LEU A 118 2.77 12.52 10.09
C LEU A 118 3.28 11.66 8.93
N LEU A 119 2.71 11.82 7.73
CA LEU A 119 3.17 11.15 6.52
C LEU A 119 4.62 11.49 6.18
N GLU A 120 4.99 12.77 6.22
CA GLU A 120 6.35 13.22 5.93
C GLU A 120 7.34 12.67 6.97
N GLN A 121 7.00 12.69 8.26
CA GLN A 121 7.82 12.11 9.32
C GLN A 121 8.07 10.61 9.09
N CYS A 122 7.02 9.85 8.76
CA CYS A 122 7.14 8.44 8.44
C CYS A 122 8.04 8.20 7.22
N LEU A 123 7.85 8.95 6.13
CA LEU A 123 8.64 8.79 4.92
C LEU A 123 10.11 9.19 5.12
N ASP A 124 10.38 10.22 5.92
CA ASP A 124 11.75 10.63 6.27
C ASP A 124 12.46 9.52 7.07
N GLU A 125 11.73 8.87 7.97
CA GLU A 125 12.29 7.75 8.71
C GLU A 125 12.52 6.51 7.82
N VAL A 126 11.60 6.18 6.91
CA VAL A 126 11.80 5.14 5.91
C VAL A 126 13.03 5.42 5.04
N LYS A 127 13.24 6.66 4.58
CA LYS A 127 14.45 7.07 3.83
C LYS A 127 15.72 6.80 4.63
N ARG A 128 15.71 7.20 5.91
CA ARG A 128 16.85 7.00 6.80
C ARG A 128 17.17 5.52 7.04
N LEU A 129 16.13 4.71 7.27
CA LEU A 129 16.29 3.27 7.56
C LEU A 129 16.72 2.47 6.32
N THR A 130 16.13 2.80 5.16
CA THR A 130 16.42 2.09 3.90
C THR A 130 17.67 2.60 3.19
N GLY A 131 18.12 3.82 3.47
CA GLY A 131 19.17 4.52 2.72
C GLY A 131 18.75 4.90 1.29
N ARG A 132 17.45 4.80 0.94
CA ARG A 132 16.93 5.09 -0.41
C ARG A 132 16.60 6.57 -0.59
N LYS A 133 16.84 7.09 -1.79
CA LYS A 133 16.49 8.47 -2.17
C LYS A 133 15.02 8.57 -2.63
N ILE A 134 14.08 8.29 -1.73
CA ILE A 134 12.65 8.20 -2.04
C ILE A 134 12.12 9.48 -2.71
N ASP A 135 12.54 10.68 -2.26
CA ASP A 135 12.06 11.94 -2.83
C ASP A 135 12.39 12.13 -4.30
N GLY A 136 13.58 11.65 -4.73
CA GLY A 136 13.97 11.64 -6.14
C GLY A 136 13.12 10.69 -6.99
N ASP A 137 12.74 9.58 -6.41
CA ASP A 137 12.10 8.45 -7.10
C ASP A 137 10.57 8.43 -6.94
N LYS A 138 10.02 9.21 -6.00
CA LYS A 138 8.60 9.29 -5.69
C LYS A 138 7.84 10.15 -6.70
N LYS A 139 6.75 9.61 -7.25
CA LYS A 139 5.78 10.31 -8.10
C LYS A 139 4.68 10.95 -7.28
N SER A 140 4.14 10.20 -6.34
CA SER A 140 3.05 10.59 -5.45
C SER A 140 3.18 9.82 -4.14
N GLN A 141 2.62 10.37 -3.10
CA GLN A 141 2.51 9.74 -1.78
C GLN A 141 1.09 9.87 -1.28
N GLU A 142 0.70 9.03 -0.35
CA GLU A 142 -0.64 9.02 0.19
C GLU A 142 -0.63 8.48 1.63
N ALA A 143 -1.40 9.11 2.51
CA ALA A 143 -1.74 8.60 3.82
C ALA A 143 -3.19 8.10 3.81
N ILE A 144 -3.43 6.92 4.38
CA ILE A 144 -4.72 6.23 4.34
C ILE A 144 -5.05 5.68 5.73
N ILE A 145 -6.30 5.83 6.17
CA ILE A 145 -6.85 5.05 7.29
C ILE A 145 -7.80 4.00 6.75
N PHE A 146 -7.57 2.76 7.16
CA PHE A 146 -8.52 1.66 6.99
C PHE A 146 -9.29 1.44 8.29
N PHE A 147 -10.61 1.37 8.18
CA PHE A 147 -11.52 1.15 9.28
C PHE A 147 -12.44 -0.01 8.93
N SER A 148 -12.40 -1.10 9.69
CA SER A 148 -13.03 -2.37 9.31
C SER A 148 -13.77 -3.01 10.47
N SER A 149 -14.92 -3.57 10.14
CA SER A 149 -15.73 -4.39 11.07
C SER A 149 -14.97 -5.63 11.53
N PRO A 150 -15.41 -6.25 12.65
CA PRO A 150 -15.00 -7.59 13.04
C PRO A 150 -15.24 -8.63 11.94
N ASN A 151 -14.36 -9.62 11.85
CA ASN A 151 -14.46 -10.77 10.94
C ASN A 151 -14.61 -10.40 9.45
N ARG A 152 -14.03 -9.27 9.04
CA ARG A 152 -14.10 -8.73 7.69
C ARG A 152 -12.89 -9.11 6.86
N ASN A 153 -13.08 -9.59 5.64
CA ASN A 153 -12.01 -9.77 4.67
C ASN A 153 -11.83 -8.51 3.82
N THR A 154 -10.58 -8.24 3.47
CA THR A 154 -10.22 -7.43 2.30
C THR A 154 -9.83 -8.41 1.20
N ALA A 155 -10.55 -8.37 0.08
CA ALA A 155 -10.35 -9.31 -1.02
C ALA A 155 -8.92 -9.26 -1.58
N TYR A 156 -8.49 -10.38 -2.18
CA TYR A 156 -7.18 -10.48 -2.82
C TYR A 156 -7.01 -9.45 -3.94
N HIS A 157 -5.91 -8.71 -3.91
CA HIS A 157 -5.60 -7.66 -4.87
C HIS A 157 -4.10 -7.42 -5.00
N ILE A 158 -3.73 -6.56 -5.95
CA ILE A 158 -2.36 -6.14 -6.23
C ILE A 158 -2.34 -4.61 -6.19
N ASP A 159 -1.31 -4.04 -5.57
CA ASP A 159 -1.08 -2.59 -5.53
C ASP A 159 0.05 -2.13 -6.42
N ARG A 160 -0.04 -0.87 -6.88
CA ARG A 160 1.02 -0.18 -7.64
C ARG A 160 1.96 0.62 -6.74
N GLU A 161 1.60 0.71 -5.49
CA GLU A 161 2.28 1.48 -4.46
C GLU A 161 3.25 0.59 -3.68
N CYS A 162 4.36 1.17 -3.26
CA CYS A 162 5.18 0.68 -2.17
C CYS A 162 4.49 1.10 -0.88
N ASN A 163 4.13 0.15 -0.03
CA ASN A 163 3.20 0.37 1.06
C ASN A 163 3.76 -0.10 2.41
N PHE A 164 3.42 0.64 3.47
CA PHE A 164 3.67 0.29 4.87
C PHE A 164 2.34 0.34 5.61
N LEU A 165 1.76 -0.81 5.89
CA LEU A 165 0.50 -0.93 6.61
C LEU A 165 0.78 -1.13 8.10
N MET A 166 0.34 -0.20 8.93
CA MET A 166 0.56 -0.15 10.37
C MET A 166 -0.74 -0.44 11.11
N GLN A 167 -0.76 -1.46 11.97
CA GLN A 167 -1.93 -1.77 12.78
C GLN A 167 -1.96 -0.90 14.03
N VAL A 168 -3.04 -0.15 14.18
CA VAL A 168 -3.21 0.83 15.26
C VAL A 168 -4.19 0.33 16.32
N GLY A 169 -5.27 -0.32 15.91
CA GLY A 169 -6.29 -0.86 16.81
C GLY A 169 -6.88 -2.16 16.27
N GLY A 170 -7.27 -3.07 17.17
CA GLY A 170 -7.77 -4.40 16.84
C GLY A 170 -6.69 -5.34 16.29
N LEU A 171 -7.09 -6.53 15.90
CA LEU A 171 -6.22 -7.59 15.37
C LEU A 171 -6.56 -7.90 13.91
N LYS A 172 -5.54 -8.22 13.11
CA LYS A 172 -5.68 -8.50 11.68
C LYS A 172 -4.64 -9.51 11.23
N GLN A 173 -5.05 -10.46 10.40
CA GLN A 173 -4.13 -11.31 9.68
C GLN A 173 -3.91 -10.75 8.28
N MET A 174 -2.67 -10.69 7.84
CA MET A 174 -2.29 -10.27 6.49
C MET A 174 -1.55 -11.40 5.78
N ASN A 175 -1.95 -11.68 4.55
CA ASN A 175 -1.37 -12.70 3.70
C ASN A 175 -0.79 -12.02 2.47
N VAL A 176 0.53 -12.05 2.31
CA VAL A 176 1.26 -11.42 1.20
C VAL A 176 1.99 -12.50 0.39
N PHE A 177 1.89 -12.46 -0.92
CA PHE A 177 2.56 -13.42 -1.80
C PHE A 177 3.78 -12.78 -2.46
N ASP A 178 4.76 -13.63 -2.80
CA ASP A 178 5.92 -13.17 -3.54
C ASP A 178 5.49 -12.63 -4.91
N ARG A 179 5.81 -11.37 -5.17
CA ARG A 179 5.56 -10.71 -6.46
C ARG A 179 6.23 -11.39 -7.66
N ASN A 180 7.20 -12.26 -7.42
CA ASN A 180 7.94 -12.99 -8.44
C ASN A 180 7.43 -14.41 -8.67
N ASP A 181 6.53 -14.92 -7.84
CA ASP A 181 5.91 -16.24 -8.02
C ASP A 181 4.89 -16.21 -9.16
N ARG A 182 5.27 -16.80 -10.30
CA ARG A 182 4.46 -16.77 -11.53
C ARG A 182 3.36 -17.83 -11.57
N ASP A 183 3.35 -18.78 -10.65
CA ASP A 183 2.20 -19.67 -10.45
C ASP A 183 1.09 -18.90 -9.71
N VAL A 184 1.47 -18.14 -8.70
CA VAL A 184 0.55 -17.27 -7.95
C VAL A 184 0.05 -16.13 -8.83
N THR A 185 0.96 -15.39 -9.47
CA THR A 185 0.62 -14.24 -10.30
C THR A 185 1.29 -14.34 -11.67
N PRO A 186 0.64 -14.98 -12.64
CA PRO A 186 1.13 -15.08 -14.01
C PRO A 186 1.42 -13.72 -14.64
N GLU A 187 2.39 -13.67 -15.54
CA GLU A 187 2.72 -12.44 -16.29
C GLU A 187 1.50 -11.79 -16.94
N ALA A 188 0.58 -12.59 -17.46
CA ALA A 188 -0.64 -12.09 -18.09
C ALA A 188 -1.56 -11.31 -17.12
N GLU A 189 -1.60 -11.69 -15.83
CA GLU A 189 -2.34 -10.94 -14.80
C GLU A 189 -1.67 -9.59 -14.53
N LEU A 190 -0.34 -9.55 -14.37
CA LEU A 190 0.41 -8.30 -14.19
C LEU A 190 0.33 -7.38 -15.43
N GLU A 191 0.40 -7.95 -16.61
CA GLU A 191 0.23 -7.22 -17.88
C GLU A 191 -1.16 -6.56 -17.97
N SER A 192 -2.20 -7.29 -17.61
CA SER A 192 -3.57 -6.78 -17.54
C SER A 192 -3.72 -5.71 -16.47
N PHE A 193 -3.20 -5.93 -15.26
CA PHE A 193 -3.20 -5.01 -14.13
C PHE A 193 -2.57 -3.65 -14.48
N TRP A 194 -1.41 -3.67 -15.13
CA TRP A 194 -0.73 -2.43 -15.53
C TRP A 194 -1.34 -1.75 -16.77
N SER A 195 -2.26 -2.41 -17.48
CA SER A 195 -2.83 -1.94 -18.75
C SER A 195 -4.28 -1.52 -18.66
N LYS A 196 -5.16 -2.37 -18.19
CA LYS A 196 -6.62 -2.24 -18.36
C LYS A 196 -7.44 -2.55 -17.12
N ASP A 197 -6.97 -3.47 -16.27
CA ASP A 197 -7.81 -4.09 -15.26
C ASP A 197 -7.14 -4.08 -13.88
N ASN A 198 -7.58 -3.19 -13.01
CA ASN A 198 -7.08 -3.12 -11.63
C ASN A 198 -7.42 -4.38 -10.81
N ASN A 199 -8.36 -5.21 -11.30
CA ASN A 199 -8.80 -6.46 -10.67
C ASN A 199 -8.21 -7.70 -11.35
N ALA A 200 -7.12 -7.57 -12.10
CA ALA A 200 -6.55 -8.68 -12.87
C ALA A 200 -5.95 -9.79 -11.99
N GLY A 201 -5.51 -9.48 -10.78
CA GLY A 201 -5.02 -10.47 -9.82
C GLY A 201 -6.14 -11.40 -9.37
N LYS A 202 -5.91 -12.71 -9.46
CA LYS A 202 -6.89 -13.74 -9.07
C LYS A 202 -6.38 -14.59 -7.95
N TYR A 203 -7.15 -14.68 -6.86
CA TYR A 203 -6.84 -15.60 -5.76
C TYR A 203 -6.90 -17.06 -6.23
N LYS A 204 -5.89 -17.83 -5.88
CA LYS A 204 -5.76 -19.25 -6.20
C LYS A 204 -5.57 -20.03 -4.88
N PRO A 205 -6.63 -20.64 -4.33
CA PRO A 205 -6.60 -21.28 -3.01
C PRO A 205 -5.50 -22.33 -2.84
N GLN A 206 -5.13 -23.03 -3.93
CA GLN A 206 -4.09 -24.06 -3.92
C GLN A 206 -2.67 -23.51 -3.64
N PHE A 207 -2.48 -22.19 -3.67
CA PHE A 207 -1.19 -21.55 -3.39
C PHE A 207 -1.21 -20.75 -2.07
N GLN A 208 -2.25 -20.93 -1.24
CA GLN A 208 -2.34 -20.19 0.03
C GLN A 208 -1.15 -20.48 0.97
N ASP A 209 -0.61 -21.68 0.95
CA ASP A 209 0.56 -22.10 1.71
C ASP A 209 1.87 -21.39 1.35
N ARG A 210 1.89 -20.69 0.19
CA ARG A 210 3.03 -19.88 -0.26
C ARG A 210 2.99 -18.44 0.25
N ALA A 211 1.94 -18.03 0.95
CA ALA A 211 1.83 -16.69 1.50
C ALA A 211 2.77 -16.50 2.70
N TYR A 212 3.40 -15.34 2.77
CA TYR A 212 3.92 -14.80 4.03
C TYR A 212 2.72 -14.37 4.87
N VAL A 213 2.55 -14.98 6.04
CA VAL A 213 1.41 -14.70 6.93
C VAL A 213 1.89 -13.90 8.13
N PHE A 214 1.27 -12.74 8.33
CA PHE A 214 1.61 -11.82 9.42
C PHE A 214 0.39 -11.62 10.33
N GLU A 215 0.59 -11.81 11.63
CA GLU A 215 -0.41 -11.54 12.67
C GLU A 215 -0.22 -10.11 13.22
N MET A 216 -0.94 -9.18 12.62
CA MET A 216 -0.81 -7.76 12.94
C MET A 216 -1.59 -7.39 14.19
N ARG A 217 -0.91 -6.76 15.13
CA ARG A 217 -1.44 -6.22 16.38
C ARG A 217 -1.05 -4.74 16.54
N PRO A 218 -1.72 -3.96 17.41
CA PRO A 218 -1.33 -2.57 17.64
C PRO A 218 0.18 -2.45 17.93
N GLY A 219 0.85 -1.55 17.21
CA GLY A 219 2.29 -1.38 17.26
C GLY A 219 3.09 -2.26 16.31
N THR A 220 2.46 -3.09 15.48
CA THR A 220 3.14 -3.83 14.40
C THR A 220 2.61 -3.43 13.04
N GLY A 221 3.46 -3.50 12.02
CA GLY A 221 3.12 -3.20 10.64
C GLY A 221 3.78 -4.16 9.67
N VAL A 222 3.32 -4.15 8.42
CA VAL A 222 3.88 -4.95 7.33
C VAL A 222 4.22 -4.06 6.15
N HIS A 223 5.46 -4.19 5.67
CA HIS A 223 5.87 -3.64 4.39
C HIS A 223 5.37 -4.52 3.24
N ILE A 224 4.73 -3.89 2.25
CA ILE A 224 4.19 -4.57 1.08
C ILE A 224 4.90 -4.01 -0.16
N PRO A 225 5.76 -4.80 -0.81
CA PRO A 225 6.41 -4.39 -2.05
C PRO A 225 5.43 -4.16 -3.19
N VAL A 226 5.80 -3.31 -4.14
CA VAL A 226 5.02 -3.10 -5.38
C VAL A 226 4.76 -4.42 -6.09
N ASN A 227 3.54 -4.62 -6.57
CA ASN A 227 3.08 -5.85 -7.25
C ASN A 227 2.99 -7.11 -6.37
N SER A 228 3.14 -7.01 -5.05
CA SER A 228 2.92 -8.15 -4.16
C SER A 228 1.42 -8.37 -3.96
N PRO A 229 0.85 -9.48 -4.43
CA PRO A 229 -0.55 -9.76 -4.20
C PRO A 229 -0.80 -10.03 -2.72
N HIS A 230 -1.94 -9.59 -2.23
CA HIS A 230 -2.26 -9.77 -0.81
C HIS A 230 -3.76 -9.72 -0.53
N TRP A 231 -4.13 -10.28 0.62
CA TRP A 231 -5.46 -10.20 1.19
C TRP A 231 -5.36 -10.17 2.72
N LEU A 232 -6.41 -9.67 3.38
CA LEU A 232 -6.42 -9.48 4.82
C LEU A 232 -7.73 -10.01 5.43
N ARG A 233 -7.65 -10.33 6.73
CA ARG A 233 -8.80 -10.68 7.54
C ARG A 233 -8.71 -10.03 8.91
N THR A 234 -9.74 -9.30 9.33
CA THR A 234 -9.87 -8.84 10.72
C THR A 234 -10.39 -9.97 11.61
N TYR A 235 -10.00 -9.95 12.88
CA TYR A 235 -10.55 -10.84 13.88
C TYR A 235 -11.86 -10.27 14.46
N ASP A 236 -12.22 -10.65 15.67
CA ASP A 236 -13.48 -10.35 16.35
C ASP A 236 -13.61 -8.91 16.89
N GLN A 237 -12.71 -8.02 16.50
CA GLN A 237 -12.68 -6.63 16.92
C GLN A 237 -12.70 -5.69 15.71
N VAL A 238 -13.18 -4.46 15.94
CA VAL A 238 -13.00 -3.37 14.98
C VAL A 238 -11.51 -3.15 14.75
N SER A 239 -11.12 -3.04 13.50
CA SER A 239 -9.73 -2.85 13.10
C SER A 239 -9.50 -1.45 12.55
N ILE A 240 -8.46 -0.80 13.07
CA ILE A 240 -7.95 0.48 12.57
C ILE A 240 -6.51 0.25 12.11
N SER A 241 -6.25 0.55 10.85
CA SER A 241 -4.88 0.54 10.32
C SER A 241 -4.57 1.89 9.67
N PHE A 242 -3.34 2.36 9.86
CA PHE A 242 -2.80 3.51 9.15
C PHE A 242 -1.81 3.03 8.10
N SER A 243 -1.93 3.52 6.89
CA SER A 243 -1.04 3.16 5.79
C SER A 243 -0.38 4.41 5.23
N ILE A 244 0.91 4.31 5.00
CA ILE A 244 1.64 5.24 4.16
C ILE A 244 2.09 4.53 2.89
N SER A 245 1.91 5.17 1.77
CA SER A 245 2.27 4.59 0.48
C SER A 245 2.83 5.64 -0.47
N TYR A 246 3.60 5.19 -1.45
CA TYR A 246 4.04 6.04 -2.55
C TYR A 246 4.21 5.25 -3.85
N GLN A 247 4.04 5.95 -4.98
CA GLN A 247 4.31 5.41 -6.30
C GLN A 247 5.69 5.89 -6.79
N TYR A 248 6.44 4.99 -7.42
CA TYR A 248 7.68 5.35 -8.08
C TYR A 248 7.45 6.19 -9.36
N LYS A 249 8.36 7.13 -9.62
CA LYS A 249 8.44 7.84 -10.92
C LYS A 249 8.82 6.92 -12.06
N ASP A 250 9.63 5.90 -11.78
CA ASP A 250 10.08 4.96 -12.79
C ASP A 250 8.92 4.11 -13.32
N THR A 251 8.45 4.49 -14.48
CA THR A 251 7.38 3.79 -15.20
C THR A 251 7.90 2.75 -16.18
N ARG A 252 9.19 2.43 -16.16
CA ARG A 252 9.81 1.54 -17.15
C ARG A 252 9.18 0.18 -17.17
N ARG A 253 9.04 -0.48 -16.02
CA ARG A 253 8.35 -1.78 -15.93
C ARG A 253 6.90 -1.70 -16.39
N LYS A 254 6.18 -0.65 -15.99
CA LYS A 254 4.80 -0.40 -16.44
C LYS A 254 4.68 -0.42 -17.96
N HIS A 255 5.53 0.31 -18.68
CA HIS A 255 5.48 0.36 -20.13
C HIS A 255 5.80 -1.00 -20.78
N VAL A 256 6.70 -1.79 -20.19
CA VAL A 256 6.96 -3.15 -20.68
C VAL A 256 5.76 -4.05 -20.48
N TYR A 257 5.11 -4.03 -19.31
CA TYR A 257 3.86 -4.77 -19.07
C TYR A 257 2.77 -4.35 -20.05
N GLN A 258 2.59 -3.06 -20.31
CA GLN A 258 1.62 -2.54 -21.26
C GLN A 258 1.91 -3.03 -22.70
N ALA A 259 3.16 -2.99 -23.14
CA ALA A 259 3.55 -3.54 -24.43
C ALA A 259 3.25 -5.05 -24.51
N ASN A 260 3.63 -5.80 -23.47
CA ASN A 260 3.42 -7.23 -23.40
C ASN A 260 1.92 -7.60 -23.45
N TYR A 261 1.07 -6.83 -22.76
CA TYR A 261 -0.39 -7.02 -22.81
C TYR A 261 -0.92 -6.98 -24.24
N TYR A 262 -0.50 -5.99 -25.04
CA TYR A 262 -0.95 -5.90 -26.43
C TYR A 262 -0.33 -6.98 -27.32
N LEU A 263 0.96 -7.30 -27.13
CA LEU A 263 1.62 -8.40 -27.86
C LEU A 263 0.92 -9.74 -27.61
N ARG A 264 0.56 -10.02 -26.36
CA ARG A 264 -0.17 -11.24 -25.99
C ARG A 264 -1.54 -11.30 -26.63
N LYS A 265 -2.25 -10.18 -26.76
CA LYS A 265 -3.52 -10.10 -27.50
C LYS A 265 -3.38 -10.38 -29.00
N LEU A 266 -2.19 -10.19 -29.56
CA LEU A 266 -1.86 -10.55 -30.94
C LEU A 266 -1.34 -11.98 -31.08
N GLY A 267 -1.42 -12.81 -30.01
CA GLY A 267 -0.98 -14.21 -30.03
C GLY A 267 0.53 -14.40 -29.80
N VAL A 268 1.27 -13.31 -29.52
CA VAL A 268 2.71 -13.40 -29.24
C VAL A 268 2.90 -13.74 -27.75
N ASN A 269 3.85 -14.62 -27.43
CA ASN A 269 4.30 -14.85 -26.06
C ASN A 269 5.50 -13.92 -25.74
N PRO A 270 5.27 -12.75 -25.11
CA PRO A 270 6.31 -11.76 -24.95
C PRO A 270 7.29 -12.11 -23.84
N THR A 271 8.55 -11.71 -24.00
CA THR A 271 9.57 -11.82 -22.95
C THR A 271 9.17 -10.98 -21.74
N PRO A 272 9.19 -11.56 -20.51
CA PRO A 272 8.90 -10.82 -19.29
C PRO A 272 9.84 -9.61 -19.05
N PRO A 273 9.39 -8.60 -18.28
CA PRO A 273 10.24 -7.46 -17.93
C PRO A 273 11.52 -7.88 -17.20
N GLY A 274 12.64 -7.23 -17.52
CA GLY A 274 13.94 -7.47 -16.86
C GLY A 274 14.75 -8.63 -17.45
N ARG A 275 14.20 -9.43 -18.38
CA ARG A 275 14.93 -10.53 -19.02
C ARG A 275 15.84 -10.08 -20.17
N SER A 276 15.55 -8.94 -20.79
CA SER A 276 16.35 -8.37 -21.88
C SER A 276 16.23 -6.86 -21.90
N ALA A 277 17.29 -6.16 -21.57
CA ALA A 277 17.32 -4.69 -21.57
C ALA A 277 17.03 -4.10 -22.96
N VAL A 278 17.47 -4.76 -24.05
CA VAL A 278 17.22 -4.31 -25.42
C VAL A 278 15.73 -4.39 -25.74
N LEU A 279 15.10 -5.54 -25.48
CA LEU A 279 13.65 -5.72 -25.71
C LEU A 279 12.81 -4.81 -24.82
N ASP A 280 13.19 -4.63 -23.58
CA ASP A 280 12.48 -3.74 -22.66
C ASP A 280 12.56 -2.28 -23.14
N ASN A 281 13.73 -1.81 -23.59
CA ASN A 281 13.90 -0.48 -24.14
C ASN A 281 13.07 -0.28 -25.41
N THR A 282 13.04 -1.27 -26.31
CA THR A 282 12.22 -1.22 -27.52
C THR A 282 10.71 -1.14 -27.20
N LYS A 283 10.24 -2.00 -26.31
CA LYS A 283 8.84 -1.99 -25.85
C LYS A 283 8.44 -0.66 -25.20
N ARG A 284 9.32 -0.10 -24.38
CA ARG A 284 9.12 1.21 -23.75
C ARG A 284 9.02 2.33 -24.78
N ALA A 285 9.92 2.36 -25.75
CA ALA A 285 9.90 3.36 -26.84
C ALA A 285 8.57 3.31 -27.62
N ILE A 286 8.09 2.12 -27.99
CA ILE A 286 6.82 1.92 -28.69
C ILE A 286 5.63 2.45 -27.86
N VAL A 287 5.57 2.13 -26.58
CA VAL A 287 4.47 2.59 -25.72
C VAL A 287 4.52 4.11 -25.50
N SER A 288 5.72 4.66 -25.27
CA SER A 288 5.90 6.09 -25.05
C SER A 288 5.51 6.92 -26.27
N THR A 289 5.90 6.49 -27.48
CA THR A 289 5.51 7.15 -28.74
C THR A 289 4.00 7.01 -29.01
N GLY A 290 3.40 5.85 -28.71
CA GLY A 290 1.96 5.65 -28.83
C GLY A 290 1.15 6.57 -27.91
N PHE A 291 1.60 6.82 -26.69
CA PHE A 291 0.96 7.79 -25.78
C PHE A 291 1.17 9.24 -26.22
N ALA A 292 2.37 9.59 -26.72
CA ALA A 292 2.65 10.91 -27.27
C ALA A 292 1.74 11.22 -28.47
N GLY A 293 1.56 10.25 -29.37
CA GLY A 293 0.64 10.37 -30.51
C GLY A 293 -0.82 10.58 -30.07
N LYS A 294 -1.30 9.79 -29.10
CA LYS A 294 -2.66 9.98 -28.55
C LYS A 294 -2.87 11.34 -27.89
N ASN A 295 -1.90 11.83 -27.15
CA ASN A 295 -1.98 13.15 -26.52
C ASN A 295 -1.96 14.29 -27.56
N LEU A 296 -1.18 14.14 -28.63
CA LEU A 296 -1.17 15.10 -29.73
C LEU A 296 -2.53 15.15 -30.44
N VAL A 297 -3.09 13.98 -30.76
CA VAL A 297 -4.43 13.88 -31.38
C VAL A 297 -5.52 14.49 -30.49
N LYS A 298 -5.47 14.28 -29.17
CA LYS A 298 -6.41 14.92 -28.24
C LYS A 298 -6.28 16.44 -28.25
N LYS A 299 -5.05 16.98 -28.24
CA LYS A 299 -4.81 18.43 -28.35
C LYS A 299 -5.33 19.01 -29.66
N LEU A 300 -5.13 18.32 -30.78
CA LEU A 300 -5.60 18.75 -32.11
C LEU A 300 -7.13 18.69 -32.23
N LYS A 301 -7.80 17.78 -31.49
CA LYS A 301 -9.27 17.68 -31.48
C LYS A 301 -9.96 18.61 -30.49
N GLY A 302 -9.22 19.48 -29.79
CA GLY A 302 -9.80 20.49 -28.89
C GLY A 302 -10.51 19.90 -27.64
N LYS A 303 -10.08 18.72 -27.20
CA LYS A 303 -10.64 18.05 -26.03
C LYS A 303 -9.58 17.85 -24.95
#